data_62ee3d21dbb5eca4bd881ca278a50f04
#
_entry.id   62ee3d21dbb5eca4bd881ca278a50f04
#
_cell.length_a   1.000
_cell.length_b   1.000
_cell.length_c   1.000
_cell.angle_alpha   90.00
_cell.angle_beta   90.00
_cell.angle_gamma   90.00
#
_symmetry.space_group_name_H-M   'P 1'
#
loop_
_entity.id
_entity.type
_entity.pdbx_description
1 polymer ?
#
loop_
_entity_poly.entity_id
_entity_poly.type
_entity_poly.pdbx_seq_one_letter_code
_entity_poly.pdbx_strand_id
1 'polypeptide(L)'
;AQAIDWLNQVEIDADRVDDMPRTFSGGMLQRLQIARTLVTHPRLVFMDEPTGALDVSVQARLLDLIRTLVTRLQIAAVLVTHDIGVARLLAHRIMVMQRGRVVETGLTDQVLDDPQHPYTQLLVSSVLQA
;
A
#
# COMPACT_ATOMS: atom_id res chain seq x y z
N ALA A 1 0.03 -22.31 15.55
CA ALA A 1 1.32 -22.04 14.92
C ALA A 1 1.18 -21.02 13.78
N GLN A 2 0.48 -21.29 12.69
CA GLN A 2 0.41 -20.42 11.51
C GLN A 2 -0.14 -19.02 11.80
N ALA A 3 -1.17 -18.86 12.64
CA ALA A 3 -1.72 -17.55 12.99
C ALA A 3 -0.71 -16.70 13.74
N ILE A 4 0.02 -17.29 14.68
CA ILE A 4 1.06 -16.61 15.46
C ILE A 4 2.20 -16.14 14.54
N ASP A 5 2.63 -16.99 13.59
CA ASP A 5 3.67 -16.63 12.63
C ASP A 5 3.25 -15.41 11.78
N TRP A 6 1.99 -15.34 11.36
CA TRP A 6 1.47 -14.19 10.62
C TRP A 6 1.33 -12.94 11.47
N LEU A 7 0.92 -13.05 12.74
CA LEU A 7 0.92 -11.90 13.66
C LEU A 7 2.32 -11.29 13.78
N ASN A 8 3.33 -12.13 14.01
CA ASN A 8 4.72 -11.69 14.07
C ASN A 8 5.18 -11.03 12.76
N GLN A 9 4.77 -11.57 11.60
CA GLN A 9 5.12 -11.00 10.30
C GLN A 9 4.54 -9.61 10.07
N VAL A 10 3.39 -9.30 10.67
CA VAL A 10 2.77 -7.97 10.60
C VAL A 10 3.03 -7.13 11.86
N GLU A 11 4.03 -7.50 12.65
CA GLU A 11 4.46 -6.77 13.85
C GLU A 11 3.34 -6.59 14.89
N ILE A 12 2.57 -7.63 15.14
CA ILE A 12 1.57 -7.70 16.20
C ILE A 12 2.00 -8.80 17.17
N ASP A 13 1.94 -8.50 18.48
CA ASP A 13 2.28 -9.45 19.52
C ASP A 13 1.48 -10.74 19.42
N ALA A 14 2.18 -11.88 19.49
CA ALA A 14 1.57 -13.20 19.42
C ALA A 14 0.55 -13.47 20.54
N ASP A 15 0.76 -12.84 21.71
CA ASP A 15 -0.13 -12.95 22.87
C ASP A 15 -1.53 -12.41 22.59
N ARG A 16 -1.69 -11.64 21.52
CA ARG A 16 -2.96 -11.04 21.12
C ARG A 16 -3.76 -11.89 20.13
N VAL A 17 -3.36 -13.14 19.91
CA VAL A 17 -4.02 -14.04 18.93
C VAL A 17 -5.50 -14.27 19.22
N ASP A 18 -5.90 -14.24 20.50
CA ASP A 18 -7.28 -14.44 20.94
C ASP A 18 -8.06 -13.13 21.17
N ASP A 19 -7.41 -11.97 20.89
CA ASP A 19 -8.03 -10.67 21.08
C ASP A 19 -9.16 -10.40 20.07
N MET A 20 -10.18 -9.70 20.53
CA MET A 20 -11.27 -9.27 19.66
C MET A 20 -10.84 -8.08 18.79
N PRO A 21 -11.30 -7.97 17.54
CA PRO A 21 -10.93 -6.89 16.63
C PRO A 21 -11.10 -5.48 17.21
N ARG A 22 -12.09 -5.27 18.05
CA ARG A 22 -12.37 -3.98 18.72
C ARG A 22 -11.29 -3.50 19.67
N THR A 23 -10.37 -4.37 20.08
CA THR A 23 -9.26 -4.03 20.99
C THR A 23 -8.02 -3.53 20.25
N PHE A 24 -8.00 -3.60 18.92
CA PHE A 24 -6.89 -3.18 18.10
C PHE A 24 -7.04 -1.72 17.64
N SER A 25 -5.90 -1.02 17.51
CA SER A 25 -5.87 0.30 16.87
C SER A 25 -6.14 0.20 15.36
N GLY A 26 -6.46 1.34 14.72
CA GLY A 26 -6.67 1.37 13.28
C GLY A 26 -5.48 0.82 12.47
N GLY A 27 -4.25 1.20 12.84
CA GLY A 27 -3.05 0.68 12.19
C GLY A 27 -2.85 -0.82 12.40
N MET A 28 -3.18 -1.34 13.58
CA MET A 28 -3.13 -2.79 13.85
C MET A 28 -4.18 -3.54 13.04
N LEU A 29 -5.39 -2.99 12.89
CA LEU A 29 -6.43 -3.60 12.05
C LEU A 29 -6.00 -3.65 10.59
N GLN A 30 -5.34 -2.62 10.07
CA GLN A 30 -4.78 -2.64 8.71
C GLN A 30 -3.71 -3.72 8.55
N ARG A 31 -2.83 -3.90 9.53
CA ARG A 31 -1.83 -4.98 9.56
C ARG A 31 -2.46 -6.36 9.59
N LEU A 32 -3.51 -6.55 10.39
CA LEU A 32 -4.29 -7.80 10.43
C LEU A 32 -4.97 -8.09 9.08
N GLN A 33 -5.48 -7.06 8.42
CA GLN A 33 -6.07 -7.19 7.08
C GLN A 33 -5.04 -7.67 6.05
N ILE A 34 -3.82 -7.14 6.11
CA ILE A 34 -2.71 -7.59 5.27
C ILE A 34 -2.38 -9.06 5.56
N ALA A 35 -2.21 -9.44 6.83
CA ALA A 35 -1.95 -10.83 7.22
C ALA A 35 -3.05 -11.77 6.70
N ARG A 36 -4.33 -11.39 6.89
CA ARG A 36 -5.48 -12.14 6.40
C ARG A 36 -5.46 -12.34 4.88
N THR A 37 -5.04 -11.34 4.14
CA THR A 37 -4.94 -11.41 2.68
C THR A 37 -3.79 -12.32 2.24
N LEU A 38 -2.64 -12.23 2.92
CA LEU A 38 -1.42 -12.91 2.53
C LEU A 38 -1.34 -14.37 3.02
N VAL A 39 -2.12 -14.75 4.04
CA VAL A 39 -2.12 -16.13 4.59
C VAL A 39 -2.48 -17.20 3.56
N THR A 40 -3.20 -16.82 2.50
CA THR A 40 -3.57 -17.70 1.40
C THR A 40 -2.45 -17.89 0.36
N HIS A 41 -1.29 -17.25 0.56
CA HIS A 41 -0.16 -17.22 -0.38
C HIS A 41 -0.56 -16.83 -1.80
N PRO A 42 -1.24 -15.68 -2.01
CA PRO A 42 -1.69 -15.26 -3.31
C PRO A 42 -0.50 -14.90 -4.19
N ARG A 43 -0.65 -15.04 -5.51
CA ARG A 43 0.34 -14.57 -6.48
C ARG A 43 0.15 -13.10 -6.86
N LEU A 44 -1.03 -12.58 -6.64
CA LEU A 44 -1.42 -11.20 -6.92
C LEU A 44 -2.34 -10.69 -5.82
N VAL A 45 -2.10 -9.48 -5.35
CA VAL A 45 -2.96 -8.75 -4.40
C VAL A 45 -3.34 -7.39 -4.94
N PHE A 46 -4.57 -6.99 -4.65
CA PHE A 46 -5.06 -5.63 -4.86
C PHE A 46 -5.23 -4.95 -3.51
N MET A 47 -4.71 -3.74 -3.40
CA MET A 47 -4.83 -2.90 -2.20
C MET A 47 -5.42 -1.55 -2.62
N ASP A 48 -6.57 -1.22 -2.04
CA ASP A 48 -7.26 0.04 -2.29
C ASP A 48 -7.09 0.94 -1.07
N GLU A 49 -6.36 2.05 -1.24
CA GLU A 49 -6.08 3.05 -0.19
C GLU A 49 -5.62 2.42 1.15
N PRO A 50 -4.60 1.53 1.17
CA PRO A 50 -4.26 0.75 2.36
C PRO A 50 -3.78 1.59 3.54
N THR A 51 -3.41 2.85 3.30
CA THR A 51 -2.95 3.80 4.33
C THR A 51 -3.97 4.88 4.64
N GLY A 52 -5.15 4.83 4.02
CA GLY A 52 -6.21 5.80 4.25
C GLY A 52 -6.58 5.91 5.73
N ALA A 53 -6.79 7.12 6.21
CA ALA A 53 -7.18 7.44 7.59
C ALA A 53 -6.17 7.06 8.69
N LEU A 54 -4.89 6.88 8.34
CA LEU A 54 -3.81 6.65 9.30
C LEU A 54 -2.97 7.91 9.49
N ASP A 55 -2.44 8.08 10.72
CA ASP A 55 -1.44 9.12 10.99
C ASP A 55 -0.17 8.89 10.16
N VAL A 56 0.53 9.96 9.80
CA VAL A 56 1.72 9.92 8.92
C VAL A 56 2.78 8.92 9.40
N SER A 57 3.04 8.87 10.72
CA SER A 57 4.03 7.93 11.28
C SER A 57 3.59 6.47 11.17
N VAL A 58 2.32 6.20 11.38
CA VAL A 58 1.72 4.85 11.24
C VAL A 58 1.66 4.44 9.77
N GLN A 59 1.34 5.38 8.88
CA GLN A 59 1.34 5.20 7.43
C GLN A 59 2.72 4.76 6.93
N ALA A 60 3.79 5.47 7.30
CA ALA A 60 5.15 5.15 6.88
C ALA A 60 5.57 3.72 7.28
N ARG A 61 5.26 3.30 8.51
CA ARG A 61 5.53 1.94 8.99
C ARG A 61 4.74 0.89 8.22
N LEU A 62 3.47 1.17 7.92
CA LEU A 62 2.64 0.24 7.15
C LEU A 62 3.13 0.08 5.72
N LEU A 63 3.55 1.16 5.06
CA LEU A 63 4.12 1.13 3.70
C LEU A 63 5.43 0.32 3.66
N ASP A 64 6.29 0.49 4.65
CA ASP A 64 7.54 -0.29 4.75
C ASP A 64 7.26 -1.78 4.97
N LEU A 65 6.28 -2.10 5.81
CA LEU A 65 5.80 -3.47 6.02
C LEU A 65 5.28 -4.09 4.71
N ILE A 66 4.40 -3.38 3.98
CA ILE A 66 3.84 -3.83 2.70
C ILE A 66 4.99 -4.12 1.72
N ARG A 67 5.91 -3.18 1.56
CA ARG A 67 7.08 -3.34 0.66
C ARG A 67 7.90 -4.58 1.02
N THR A 68 8.19 -4.76 2.30
CA THR A 68 8.98 -5.90 2.80
C THR A 68 8.27 -7.22 2.53
N LEU A 69 6.97 -7.32 2.83
CA LEU A 69 6.20 -8.54 2.64
C LEU A 69 6.04 -8.89 1.17
N VAL A 70 5.69 -7.92 0.32
CA VAL A 70 5.51 -8.12 -1.13
C VAL A 70 6.82 -8.61 -1.77
N THR A 71 7.96 -8.00 -1.40
CA THR A 71 9.27 -8.38 -1.92
C THR A 71 9.69 -9.77 -1.44
N ARG A 72 9.58 -10.02 -0.13
CA ARG A 72 9.99 -11.30 0.48
C ARG A 72 9.16 -12.48 -0.03
N LEU A 73 7.85 -12.28 -0.18
CA LEU A 73 6.93 -13.32 -0.64
C LEU A 73 6.84 -13.40 -2.17
N GLN A 74 7.53 -12.51 -2.90
CA GLN A 74 7.51 -12.43 -4.36
C GLN A 74 6.10 -12.34 -4.95
N ILE A 75 5.26 -11.50 -4.33
CA ILE A 75 3.87 -11.29 -4.73
C ILE A 75 3.81 -10.12 -5.71
N ALA A 76 3.02 -10.24 -6.77
CA ALA A 76 2.61 -9.10 -7.57
C ALA A 76 1.57 -8.28 -6.80
N ALA A 77 1.75 -6.96 -6.71
CA ALA A 77 0.83 -6.08 -6.00
C ALA A 77 0.33 -4.96 -6.91
N VAL A 78 -0.96 -4.72 -6.87
CA VAL A 78 -1.60 -3.54 -7.46
C VAL A 78 -2.11 -2.68 -6.32
N LEU A 79 -1.57 -1.47 -6.24
CA LEU A 79 -1.94 -0.48 -5.23
C LEU A 79 -2.74 0.63 -5.89
N VAL A 80 -3.93 0.89 -5.37
CA VAL A 80 -4.72 2.06 -5.73
C VAL A 80 -4.54 3.11 -4.65
N THR A 81 -4.12 4.31 -5.04
CA THR A 81 -3.94 5.43 -4.13
C THR A 81 -4.08 6.76 -4.87
N HIS A 82 -4.49 7.79 -4.17
CA HIS A 82 -4.44 9.18 -4.64
C HIS A 82 -3.17 9.90 -4.15
N ASP A 83 -2.39 9.26 -3.28
CA ASP A 83 -1.14 9.82 -2.74
C ASP A 83 0.04 9.47 -3.65
N ILE A 84 0.56 10.49 -4.35
CA ILE A 84 1.71 10.35 -5.25
C ILE A 84 2.98 9.96 -4.49
N GLY A 85 3.14 10.40 -3.24
CA GLY A 85 4.26 10.00 -2.40
C GLY A 85 4.25 8.51 -2.11
N VAL A 86 3.09 7.95 -1.80
CA VAL A 86 2.89 6.51 -1.61
C VAL A 86 3.19 5.75 -2.91
N ALA A 87 2.67 6.22 -4.04
CA ALA A 87 2.93 5.62 -5.34
C ALA A 87 4.44 5.63 -5.68
N ARG A 88 5.13 6.75 -5.47
CA ARG A 88 6.58 6.86 -5.67
C ARG A 88 7.38 5.90 -4.79
N LEU A 89 6.96 5.72 -3.54
CA LEU A 89 7.67 4.88 -2.58
C LEU A 89 7.55 3.37 -2.88
N LEU A 90 6.40 2.92 -3.37
CA LEU A 90 6.08 1.50 -3.50
C LEU A 90 6.07 0.98 -4.93
N ALA A 91 5.66 1.79 -5.89
CA ALA A 91 5.38 1.31 -7.24
C ALA A 91 6.60 1.34 -8.13
N HIS A 92 6.85 0.27 -8.88
CA HIS A 92 7.82 0.23 -9.97
C HIS A 92 7.26 0.86 -11.25
N ARG A 93 5.95 0.72 -11.46
CA ARG A 93 5.20 1.27 -12.59
C ARG A 93 3.94 1.94 -12.09
N ILE A 94 3.54 2.99 -12.77
CA ILE A 94 2.31 3.74 -12.47
C ILE A 94 1.38 3.67 -13.67
N MET A 95 0.11 3.59 -13.35
CA MET A 95 -1.00 3.75 -14.28
C MET A 95 -1.88 4.88 -13.76
N VAL A 96 -1.92 5.98 -14.47
CA VAL A 96 -2.78 7.12 -14.13
C VAL A 96 -4.14 6.93 -14.77
N MET A 97 -5.18 7.05 -13.96
CA MET A 97 -6.56 6.88 -14.41
C MET A 97 -7.36 8.17 -14.21
N GLN A 98 -8.19 8.50 -15.20
CA GLN A 98 -9.15 9.60 -15.14
C GLN A 98 -10.48 9.16 -15.71
N ARG A 99 -11.56 9.34 -14.96
CA ARG A 99 -12.93 8.98 -15.38
C ARG A 99 -13.06 7.56 -15.93
N GLY A 100 -12.44 6.59 -15.24
CA GLY A 100 -12.48 5.17 -15.61
C GLY A 100 -11.61 4.78 -16.80
N ARG A 101 -10.75 5.68 -17.31
CA ARG A 101 -9.84 5.41 -18.41
C ARG A 101 -8.39 5.61 -17.98
N VAL A 102 -7.51 4.76 -18.48
CA VAL A 102 -6.07 4.94 -18.36
C VAL A 102 -5.65 6.07 -19.30
N VAL A 103 -5.02 7.10 -18.74
CA VAL A 103 -4.54 8.27 -19.49
C VAL A 103 -3.03 8.28 -19.68
N GLU A 104 -2.30 7.68 -18.75
CA GLU A 104 -0.84 7.55 -18.84
C GLU A 104 -0.36 6.30 -18.09
N THR A 105 0.70 5.65 -18.57
CA THR A 105 1.34 4.53 -17.89
C THR A 105 2.83 4.49 -18.21
N GLY A 106 3.65 4.12 -17.24
CA GLY A 106 5.09 4.02 -17.42
C GLY A 106 5.81 3.60 -16.15
N LEU A 107 7.14 3.70 -16.16
CA LEU A 107 7.93 3.58 -14.95
C LEU A 107 7.62 4.76 -14.03
N THR A 108 7.63 4.50 -12.72
CA THR A 108 7.26 5.49 -11.71
C THR A 108 8.01 6.81 -11.88
N ASP A 109 9.34 6.75 -11.98
CA ASP A 109 10.15 7.97 -12.12
C ASP A 109 9.88 8.71 -13.44
N GLN A 110 9.67 7.98 -14.53
CA GLN A 110 9.34 8.61 -15.82
C GLN A 110 8.01 9.36 -15.77
N VAL A 111 6.96 8.73 -15.24
CA VAL A 111 5.63 9.33 -15.18
C VAL A 111 5.56 10.48 -14.19
N LEU A 112 6.28 10.40 -13.06
CA LEU A 112 6.23 11.43 -12.03
C LEU A 112 7.22 12.58 -12.26
N ASP A 113 8.35 12.35 -12.92
CA ASP A 113 9.35 13.38 -13.16
C ASP A 113 9.16 14.09 -14.50
N ASP A 114 8.59 13.39 -15.51
CA ASP A 114 8.29 13.94 -16.83
C ASP A 114 6.90 13.50 -17.33
N PRO A 115 5.81 13.93 -16.65
CA PRO A 115 4.45 13.54 -17.02
C PRO A 115 4.07 14.11 -18.38
N GLN A 116 3.53 13.28 -19.28
CA GLN A 116 3.19 13.68 -20.64
C GLN A 116 1.71 14.06 -20.78
N HIS A 117 0.81 13.41 -20.02
CA HIS A 117 -0.61 13.71 -20.10
C HIS A 117 -0.95 14.95 -19.23
N PRO A 118 -1.78 15.92 -19.70
CA PRO A 118 -2.14 17.12 -18.94
C PRO A 118 -2.73 16.82 -17.55
N TYR A 119 -3.51 15.76 -17.41
CA TYR A 119 -4.06 15.36 -16.12
C TYR A 119 -2.98 14.87 -15.15
N THR A 120 -2.01 14.09 -15.64
CA THR A 120 -0.86 13.65 -14.84
C THR A 120 -0.01 14.85 -14.39
N GLN A 121 0.23 15.81 -15.29
CA GLN A 121 0.94 17.06 -14.96
C GLN A 121 0.22 17.83 -13.85
N LEU A 122 -1.10 17.90 -13.90
CA LEU A 122 -1.91 18.55 -12.86
C LEU A 122 -1.79 17.81 -11.51
N LEU A 123 -1.87 16.47 -11.50
CA LEU A 123 -1.73 15.68 -10.28
C LEU A 123 -0.35 15.86 -9.63
N VAL A 124 0.72 15.77 -10.42
CA VAL A 124 2.09 15.91 -9.91
C VAL A 124 2.34 17.34 -9.40
N SER A 125 1.89 18.36 -10.12
CA SER A 125 2.07 19.75 -9.70
C SER A 125 1.30 20.10 -8.41
N SER A 126 0.18 19.46 -8.15
CA SER A 126 -0.63 19.70 -6.94
C SER A 126 0.10 19.26 -5.65
N VAL A 127 0.96 18.26 -5.74
CA VAL A 127 1.73 17.75 -4.59
C VAL A 127 2.94 18.65 -4.29
N LEU A 128 3.50 19.30 -5.30
CA LEU A 128 4.65 20.21 -5.12
C LEU A 128 4.28 21.56 -4.47
N GLN A 129 2.98 21.85 -4.36
CA GLN A 129 2.45 23.11 -3.79
C GLN A 129 1.92 22.94 -2.35
N ALA A 130 1.91 21.72 -1.81
CA ALA A 130 1.46 21.41 -0.47
C ALA A 130 2.65 21.23 0.49
#